data_1ccc45a1fa9a3bbeb4180a9b8c1af631
#
_entry.id   1ccc45a1fa9a3bbeb4180a9b8c1af631
#
_cell.length_a   1.000
_cell.length_b   1.000
_cell.length_c   1.000
_cell.angle_alpha   90.00
_cell.angle_beta   90.00
_cell.angle_gamma   90.00
#
_symmetry.space_group_name_H-M   'P 1'
#
loop_
_entity.id
_entity.type
_entity.pdbx_description
1 polymer ?
#
loop_
_entity_poly.entity_id
_entity_poly.type
_entity_poly.pdbx_seq_one_letter_code
_entity_poly.pdbx_strand_id
1 'polypeptide(L)'
;MQPQFKIIANQTDITQSIQQRLISIRITDESGFKGDTLDIKLDDEPPIEWPRHGAELEVLIGFNKTTHNAGLVRQGLYIVDEIAHSGPPNTFTLRGKASNLKQSLKQPKTRSWNEVTLGDLVNTVAQEHAMSAKVGETLKDYAIAHVDQTDESDLHLLTRLARDVGAMVKPVAGYLVMVPRGEAKSATGQSLPLMTITADQIKQHHVTQTEARQYDAVITYWHDTQTAKREAVQVGEGRVFMSRHTYADATTARSAAKAKLHQFKRSVLQLSLTLIGNPNLMAEGKINVTGLRHPINGSWVIERVVHQINDQGFTTRIDAVPPKD
;
A
#
# COMPACT_ATOMS: atom_id res chain seq x y z
N MET A 1 13.58 -23.04 -12.36
CA MET A 1 12.95 -23.00 -11.00
C MET A 1 11.48 -23.29 -11.17
N GLN A 2 10.91 -24.23 -10.39
CA GLN A 2 9.50 -24.56 -10.47
C GLN A 2 8.73 -23.70 -9.46
N PRO A 3 7.74 -22.91 -9.90
CA PRO A 3 6.86 -22.13 -8.99
C PRO A 3 6.12 -23.07 -8.05
N GLN A 4 5.93 -22.61 -6.83
CA GLN A 4 5.11 -23.27 -5.82
C GLN A 4 4.19 -22.28 -5.13
N PHE A 5 3.06 -22.78 -4.69
CA PHE A 5 2.13 -22.05 -3.86
C PHE A 5 1.55 -22.99 -2.79
N LYS A 6 1.02 -22.39 -1.74
CA LYS A 6 0.23 -23.07 -0.73
C LYS A 6 -0.96 -22.19 -0.36
N ILE A 7 -2.15 -22.79 -0.33
CA ILE A 7 -3.40 -22.12 0.06
C ILE A 7 -4.04 -22.89 1.18
N ILE A 8 -4.29 -22.19 2.28
CA ILE A 8 -4.97 -22.72 3.47
C ILE A 8 -6.29 -21.99 3.60
N ALA A 9 -7.41 -22.72 3.48
CA ALA A 9 -8.75 -22.17 3.63
C ALA A 9 -9.33 -22.56 4.99
N ASN A 10 -9.70 -21.56 5.83
CA ASN A 10 -10.23 -21.81 7.17
C ASN A 10 -9.42 -22.86 7.95
N GLN A 11 -8.08 -22.71 7.96
CA GLN A 11 -7.10 -23.61 8.59
C GLN A 11 -6.90 -24.98 7.91
N THR A 12 -7.59 -25.27 6.81
CA THR A 12 -7.43 -26.51 6.05
C THR A 12 -6.59 -26.27 4.79
N ASP A 13 -5.55 -27.08 4.58
CA ASP A 13 -4.73 -27.01 3.37
C ASP A 13 -5.50 -27.56 2.16
N ILE A 14 -5.83 -26.69 1.21
CA ILE A 14 -6.57 -27.02 -0.01
C ILE A 14 -5.67 -27.04 -1.26
N THR A 15 -4.36 -26.93 -1.09
CA THR A 15 -3.40 -26.78 -2.20
C THR A 15 -3.55 -27.90 -3.23
N GLN A 16 -3.58 -29.17 -2.79
CA GLN A 16 -3.70 -30.31 -3.70
C GLN A 16 -5.02 -30.32 -4.46
N SER A 17 -6.12 -29.92 -3.82
CA SER A 17 -7.45 -29.90 -4.42
C SER A 17 -7.57 -28.93 -5.59
N ILE A 18 -6.81 -27.83 -5.55
CA ILE A 18 -6.86 -26.78 -6.57
C ILE A 18 -5.69 -26.82 -7.55
N GLN A 19 -4.60 -27.54 -7.22
CA GLN A 19 -3.36 -27.50 -8.00
C GLN A 19 -3.54 -27.88 -9.47
N GLN A 20 -4.34 -28.91 -9.75
CA GLN A 20 -4.60 -29.38 -11.12
C GLN A 20 -5.55 -28.50 -11.91
N ARG A 21 -6.29 -27.64 -11.21
CA ARG A 21 -7.30 -26.73 -11.78
C ARG A 21 -6.84 -25.29 -11.85
N LEU A 22 -5.65 -24.99 -11.32
CA LEU A 22 -5.18 -23.63 -11.21
C LEU A 22 -4.86 -23.02 -12.58
N ILE A 23 -5.60 -21.97 -12.93
CA ILE A 23 -5.30 -21.13 -14.09
C ILE A 23 -4.38 -20.00 -13.68
N SER A 24 -4.67 -19.31 -12.57
CA SER A 24 -3.79 -18.25 -12.06
C SER A 24 -4.04 -17.92 -10.59
N ILE A 25 -2.98 -17.48 -9.93
CA ILE A 25 -3.01 -16.75 -8.64
C ILE A 25 -2.42 -15.40 -8.91
N ARG A 26 -3.12 -14.34 -8.49
CA ARG A 26 -2.61 -12.98 -8.50
C ARG A 26 -2.77 -12.36 -7.12
N ILE A 27 -1.68 -11.83 -6.59
CA ILE A 27 -1.63 -11.12 -5.32
C ILE A 27 -1.15 -9.71 -5.61
N THR A 28 -1.92 -8.72 -5.18
CA THR A 28 -1.55 -7.32 -5.31
C THR A 28 -1.36 -6.73 -3.93
N ASP A 29 -0.15 -6.22 -3.65
CA ASP A 29 0.20 -5.45 -2.46
C ASP A 29 0.36 -3.98 -2.87
N GLU A 30 -0.44 -3.12 -2.28
CA GLU A 30 -0.49 -1.68 -2.58
C GLU A 30 0.07 -0.87 -1.43
N SER A 31 0.82 0.17 -1.73
CA SER A 31 1.25 1.14 -0.73
C SER A 31 0.07 2.00 -0.25
N GLY A 32 0.07 2.32 1.05
CA GLY A 32 -0.91 3.24 1.63
C GLY A 32 -2.29 2.62 1.83
N PHE A 33 -3.36 3.29 1.34
CA PHE A 33 -4.74 3.09 1.78
C PHE A 33 -5.51 2.01 1.03
N LYS A 34 -4.99 1.54 -0.07
CA LYS A 34 -5.61 0.45 -0.82
C LYS A 34 -5.32 -0.85 -0.11
N GLY A 35 -6.34 -1.64 0.13
CA GLY A 35 -6.17 -2.98 0.68
C GLY A 35 -5.53 -3.92 -0.34
N ASP A 36 -4.70 -4.83 0.17
CA ASP A 36 -4.13 -5.87 -0.65
C ASP A 36 -5.24 -6.81 -1.15
N THR A 37 -5.08 -7.31 -2.37
CA THR A 37 -6.07 -8.17 -3.00
C THR A 37 -5.48 -9.49 -3.45
N LEU A 38 -6.33 -10.51 -3.45
CA LEU A 38 -6.07 -11.85 -3.94
C LEU A 38 -7.09 -12.19 -5.03
N ASP A 39 -6.61 -12.66 -6.18
CA ASP A 39 -7.45 -13.26 -7.22
C ASP A 39 -6.94 -14.68 -7.51
N ILE A 40 -7.81 -15.68 -7.37
CA ILE A 40 -7.54 -17.07 -7.74
C ILE A 40 -8.51 -17.47 -8.83
N LYS A 41 -7.99 -17.88 -9.99
CA LYS A 41 -8.79 -18.38 -11.10
C LYS A 41 -8.53 -19.86 -11.30
N LEU A 42 -9.60 -20.66 -11.34
CA LEU A 42 -9.59 -22.11 -11.47
C LEU A 42 -10.38 -22.54 -12.70
N ASP A 43 -10.01 -23.68 -13.26
CA ASP A 43 -10.85 -24.45 -14.17
C ASP A 43 -12.02 -25.06 -13.39
N ASP A 44 -13.24 -24.89 -13.90
CA ASP A 44 -14.48 -25.36 -13.25
C ASP A 44 -15.05 -26.62 -13.91
N GLU A 45 -14.21 -27.45 -14.49
CA GLU A 45 -14.60 -28.75 -15.03
C GLU A 45 -13.83 -29.91 -14.34
N PRO A 46 -14.55 -30.79 -13.59
CA PRO A 46 -15.95 -30.75 -13.20
C PRO A 46 -16.25 -29.63 -12.20
N PRO A 47 -17.54 -29.20 -12.05
CA PRO A 47 -17.91 -28.04 -11.24
C PRO A 47 -17.38 -28.10 -9.80
N ILE A 48 -16.94 -26.95 -9.30
CA ILE A 48 -16.46 -26.74 -7.93
C ILE A 48 -17.66 -26.34 -7.05
N GLU A 49 -17.75 -26.90 -5.86
CA GLU A 49 -18.71 -26.43 -4.86
C GLU A 49 -18.40 -24.97 -4.48
N TRP A 50 -19.43 -24.14 -4.49
CA TRP A 50 -19.28 -22.71 -4.16
C TRP A 50 -18.88 -22.54 -2.68
N PRO A 51 -17.72 -21.95 -2.40
CA PRO A 51 -17.31 -21.68 -1.03
C PRO A 51 -18.24 -20.64 -0.40
N ARG A 52 -18.28 -20.61 0.93
CA ARG A 52 -19.05 -19.61 1.66
C ARG A 52 -18.36 -18.25 1.55
N HIS A 53 -19.13 -17.18 1.38
CA HIS A 53 -18.62 -15.82 1.55
C HIS A 53 -18.00 -15.66 2.94
N GLY A 54 -16.90 -14.92 3.02
CA GLY A 54 -16.18 -14.72 4.27
C GLY A 54 -15.17 -15.82 4.61
N ALA A 55 -14.94 -16.79 3.72
CA ALA A 55 -13.88 -17.78 3.90
C ALA A 55 -12.51 -17.08 3.98
N GLU A 56 -11.71 -17.49 4.96
CA GLU A 56 -10.34 -17.00 5.13
C GLU A 56 -9.37 -17.84 4.30
N LEU A 57 -8.55 -17.16 3.49
CA LEU A 57 -7.52 -17.76 2.65
C LEU A 57 -6.14 -17.25 3.07
N GLU A 58 -5.30 -18.11 3.63
CA GLU A 58 -3.89 -17.82 3.81
C GLU A 58 -3.11 -18.29 2.59
N VAL A 59 -2.29 -17.41 2.03
CA VAL A 59 -1.59 -17.66 0.77
C VAL A 59 -0.08 -17.54 0.97
N LEU A 60 0.64 -18.56 0.53
CA LEU A 60 2.09 -18.58 0.44
C LEU A 60 2.48 -18.87 -1.00
N ILE A 61 3.48 -18.14 -1.51
CA ILE A 61 4.02 -18.35 -2.86
C ILE A 61 5.55 -18.39 -2.83
N GLY A 62 6.15 -18.99 -3.84
CA GLY A 62 7.60 -19.05 -3.96
C GLY A 62 8.07 -20.08 -4.99
N PHE A 63 9.18 -20.70 -4.68
CA PHE A 63 9.78 -21.77 -5.48
C PHE A 63 10.12 -22.95 -4.59
N ASN A 64 10.43 -24.10 -5.20
CA ASN A 64 10.98 -25.21 -4.48
C ASN A 64 12.19 -24.78 -3.65
N LYS A 65 12.20 -25.16 -2.36
CA LYS A 65 13.30 -24.82 -1.45
C LYS A 65 14.59 -25.44 -1.98
N THR A 66 15.58 -24.58 -2.20
CA THR A 66 16.94 -24.98 -2.57
C THR A 66 17.91 -24.21 -1.68
N THR A 67 19.22 -24.51 -1.79
CA THR A 67 20.29 -23.75 -1.08
C THR A 67 20.24 -22.24 -1.36
N HIS A 68 19.61 -21.82 -2.47
CA HIS A 68 19.56 -20.42 -2.93
C HIS A 68 18.14 -19.79 -2.83
N ASN A 69 17.12 -20.56 -2.45
CA ASN A 69 15.73 -20.10 -2.36
C ASN A 69 15.13 -20.41 -0.99
N ALA A 70 14.52 -19.40 -0.38
CA ALA A 70 13.87 -19.49 0.93
C ALA A 70 12.63 -20.42 0.95
N GLY A 71 12.16 -20.89 -0.21
CA GLY A 71 10.94 -21.68 -0.33
C GLY A 71 9.68 -20.82 -0.43
N LEU A 72 8.60 -21.24 0.23
CA LEU A 72 7.33 -20.52 0.25
C LEU A 72 7.40 -19.34 1.23
N VAL A 73 6.97 -18.18 0.78
CA VAL A 73 6.86 -16.95 1.58
C VAL A 73 5.38 -16.61 1.76
N ARG A 74 4.98 -16.35 2.99
CA ARG A 74 3.63 -15.95 3.34
C ARG A 74 3.33 -14.57 2.77
N GLN A 75 2.24 -14.45 2.00
CA GLN A 75 1.82 -13.19 1.39
C GLN A 75 0.71 -12.49 2.19
N GLY A 76 -0.08 -13.24 2.93
CA GLY A 76 -1.13 -12.66 3.76
C GLY A 76 -2.29 -13.60 4.03
N LEU A 77 -3.27 -13.03 4.74
CA LEU A 77 -4.57 -13.63 5.01
C LEU A 77 -5.63 -12.78 4.32
N TYR A 78 -6.47 -13.41 3.50
CA TYR A 78 -7.49 -12.74 2.70
C TYR A 78 -8.87 -13.28 3.04
N ILE A 79 -9.88 -12.42 3.03
CA ILE A 79 -11.29 -12.81 3.18
C ILE A 79 -11.93 -12.78 1.81
N VAL A 80 -12.52 -13.88 1.40
CA VAL A 80 -13.26 -13.99 0.12
C VAL A 80 -14.50 -13.10 0.19
N ASP A 81 -14.56 -12.09 -0.67
CA ASP A 81 -15.67 -11.14 -0.76
C ASP A 81 -16.43 -11.22 -2.09
N GLU A 82 -15.82 -11.80 -3.12
CA GLU A 82 -16.46 -12.00 -4.42
C GLU A 82 -16.16 -13.41 -4.97
N ILE A 83 -17.18 -14.05 -5.50
CA ILE A 83 -17.10 -15.32 -6.20
C ILE A 83 -17.75 -15.12 -7.55
N ALA A 84 -17.04 -15.44 -8.64
CA ALA A 84 -17.54 -15.32 -9.98
C ALA A 84 -17.35 -16.61 -10.77
N HIS A 85 -18.31 -16.92 -11.63
CA HIS A 85 -18.24 -17.99 -12.62
C HIS A 85 -18.37 -17.41 -14.01
N SER A 86 -17.62 -17.93 -14.96
CA SER A 86 -17.66 -17.50 -16.37
C SER A 86 -17.47 -18.69 -17.28
N GLY A 87 -18.14 -18.69 -18.44
CA GLY A 87 -18.01 -19.77 -19.43
C GLY A 87 -18.67 -19.43 -20.77
N PRO A 88 -18.40 -20.23 -21.86
CA PRO A 88 -17.30 -21.20 -22.03
C PRO A 88 -15.94 -20.53 -22.33
N PRO A 89 -14.79 -21.11 -21.93
CA PRO A 89 -14.65 -22.29 -21.05
C PRO A 89 -15.04 -21.95 -19.61
N ASN A 90 -15.52 -22.97 -18.87
CA ASN A 90 -15.99 -22.78 -17.52
C ASN A 90 -14.83 -22.46 -16.58
N THR A 91 -14.91 -21.32 -15.93
CA THR A 91 -13.88 -20.85 -15.00
C THR A 91 -14.50 -20.31 -13.73
N PHE A 92 -13.87 -20.61 -12.61
CA PHE A 92 -14.27 -20.18 -11.29
C PHE A 92 -13.25 -19.19 -10.74
N THR A 93 -13.69 -18.03 -10.28
CA THR A 93 -12.82 -16.97 -9.78
C THR A 93 -13.18 -16.62 -8.34
N LEU A 94 -12.20 -16.70 -7.45
CA LEU A 94 -12.28 -16.23 -6.08
C LEU A 94 -11.52 -14.91 -5.96
N ARG A 95 -12.17 -13.87 -5.45
CA ARG A 95 -11.52 -12.62 -5.08
C ARG A 95 -11.61 -12.39 -3.60
N GLY A 96 -10.51 -12.01 -3.00
CA GLY A 96 -10.40 -11.70 -1.59
C GLY A 96 -9.68 -10.40 -1.33
N LYS A 97 -10.01 -9.79 -0.21
CA LYS A 97 -9.32 -8.60 0.33
C LYS A 97 -8.58 -8.98 1.59
N ALA A 98 -7.43 -8.36 1.81
CA ALA A 98 -6.66 -8.61 3.03
C ALA A 98 -7.54 -8.52 4.28
N SER A 99 -7.46 -9.54 5.11
CA SER A 99 -8.25 -9.72 6.35
C SER A 99 -8.03 -8.60 7.38
N ASN A 100 -6.99 -7.81 7.20
CA ASN A 100 -6.59 -6.76 8.13
C ASN A 100 -7.55 -5.57 8.19
N LEU A 101 -8.47 -5.45 7.23
CA LEU A 101 -9.41 -4.34 7.14
C LEU A 101 -10.71 -4.69 7.87
N LYS A 102 -10.74 -4.51 9.19
CA LYS A 102 -11.96 -4.69 9.98
C LYS A 102 -13.08 -3.78 9.42
N GLN A 103 -14.27 -4.34 9.20
CA GLN A 103 -15.43 -3.57 8.72
C GLN A 103 -15.76 -2.40 9.65
N SER A 104 -15.50 -2.54 10.95
CA SER A 104 -15.71 -1.49 11.96
C SER A 104 -14.91 -0.20 11.66
N LEU A 105 -13.70 -0.31 11.07
CA LEU A 105 -12.91 0.86 10.65
C LEU A 105 -13.56 1.68 9.54
N LYS A 106 -14.52 1.10 8.82
CA LYS A 106 -15.23 1.76 7.71
C LYS A 106 -16.57 2.34 8.12
N GLN A 107 -17.02 2.12 9.36
CA GLN A 107 -18.28 2.68 9.85
C GLN A 107 -18.12 4.19 10.09
N PRO A 108 -19.02 5.03 9.54
CA PRO A 108 -19.00 6.46 9.77
C PRO A 108 -19.24 6.79 11.25
N LYS A 109 -18.56 7.82 11.73
CA LYS A 109 -18.71 8.38 13.07
C LYS A 109 -18.77 9.90 12.98
N THR A 110 -19.43 10.52 13.97
CA THR A 110 -19.39 11.97 14.14
C THR A 110 -18.85 12.29 15.52
N ARG A 111 -17.66 12.90 15.55
CA ARG A 111 -16.97 13.33 16.78
C ARG A 111 -15.92 14.38 16.45
N SER A 112 -15.46 15.11 17.45
CA SER A 112 -14.37 16.09 17.34
C SER A 112 -13.18 15.65 18.17
N TRP A 113 -12.01 15.95 17.68
CA TRP A 113 -10.73 15.71 18.33
C TRP A 113 -10.08 17.06 18.63
N ASN A 114 -9.77 17.33 19.89
CA ASN A 114 -9.24 18.61 20.34
C ASN A 114 -7.95 18.40 21.11
N GLU A 115 -6.92 19.19 20.83
CA GLU A 115 -5.65 19.22 21.55
C GLU A 115 -5.03 17.84 21.75
N VAL A 116 -5.00 17.02 20.67
CA VAL A 116 -4.43 15.66 20.68
C VAL A 116 -3.19 15.60 19.82
N THR A 117 -2.34 14.62 20.07
CA THR A 117 -1.30 14.27 19.12
C THR A 117 -1.81 13.26 18.08
N LEU A 118 -1.16 13.21 16.92
CA LEU A 118 -1.46 12.20 15.90
C LEU A 118 -1.27 10.79 16.47
N GLY A 119 -0.26 10.59 17.32
CA GLY A 119 -0.02 9.33 18.00
C GLY A 119 -1.17 8.92 18.92
N ASP A 120 -1.69 9.84 19.73
CA ASP A 120 -2.83 9.59 20.61
C ASP A 120 -4.10 9.27 19.83
N LEU A 121 -4.36 10.02 18.76
CA LEU A 121 -5.52 9.79 17.89
C LEU A 121 -5.46 8.40 17.25
N VAL A 122 -4.31 8.02 16.67
CA VAL A 122 -4.13 6.68 16.06
C VAL A 122 -4.24 5.58 17.12
N ASN A 123 -3.71 5.80 18.33
CA ASN A 123 -3.77 4.84 19.40
C ASN A 123 -5.22 4.62 19.89
N THR A 124 -5.98 5.70 20.06
CA THR A 124 -7.40 5.63 20.46
C THR A 124 -8.20 4.85 19.41
N VAL A 125 -8.04 5.20 18.13
CA VAL A 125 -8.72 4.48 17.06
C VAL A 125 -8.32 3.00 17.01
N ALA A 126 -7.02 2.69 17.17
CA ALA A 126 -6.55 1.31 17.18
C ALA A 126 -7.22 0.49 18.30
N GLN A 127 -7.27 1.04 19.52
CA GLN A 127 -7.89 0.41 20.68
C GLN A 127 -9.38 0.14 20.46
N GLU A 128 -10.13 1.11 19.92
CA GLU A 128 -11.56 0.95 19.60
C GLU A 128 -11.83 -0.22 18.66
N HIS A 129 -10.85 -0.58 17.84
CA HIS A 129 -10.94 -1.69 16.89
C HIS A 129 -10.16 -2.94 17.33
N ALA A 130 -9.80 -3.06 18.62
CA ALA A 130 -9.00 -4.15 19.16
C ALA A 130 -7.74 -4.43 18.32
N MET A 131 -7.00 -3.34 18.03
CA MET A 131 -5.70 -3.32 17.35
C MET A 131 -4.68 -2.58 18.21
N SER A 132 -3.40 -2.76 17.92
CA SER A 132 -2.31 -2.00 18.53
C SER A 132 -1.81 -0.93 17.55
N ALA A 133 -1.61 0.30 18.02
CA ALA A 133 -1.05 1.35 17.19
C ALA A 133 0.46 1.20 16.99
N LYS A 134 0.94 1.51 15.80
CA LYS A 134 2.35 1.67 15.46
C LYS A 134 2.53 2.95 14.66
N VAL A 135 2.98 4.01 15.31
CA VAL A 135 3.16 5.33 14.70
C VAL A 135 4.66 5.64 14.62
N GLY A 136 5.10 6.08 13.45
CA GLY A 136 6.50 6.47 13.22
C GLY A 136 6.92 7.60 14.15
N GLU A 137 8.16 7.54 14.67
CA GLU A 137 8.69 8.47 15.67
C GLU A 137 8.55 9.95 15.29
N THR A 138 8.69 10.27 14.00
CA THR A 138 8.58 11.65 13.50
C THR A 138 7.13 12.15 13.40
N LEU A 139 6.14 11.27 13.59
CA LEU A 139 4.72 11.57 13.44
C LEU A 139 3.97 11.55 14.76
N LYS A 140 4.45 10.80 15.76
CA LYS A 140 3.70 10.55 17.00
C LYS A 140 3.36 11.83 17.76
N ASP A 141 4.29 12.77 17.82
CA ASP A 141 4.17 14.03 18.56
C ASP A 141 3.60 15.17 17.69
N TYR A 142 3.10 14.87 16.49
CA TYR A 142 2.47 15.87 15.62
C TYR A 142 1.18 16.37 16.27
N ALA A 143 1.17 17.64 16.66
CA ALA A 143 0.04 18.27 17.36
C ALA A 143 -1.14 18.52 16.40
N ILE A 144 -2.32 18.15 16.82
CA ILE A 144 -3.61 18.42 16.18
C ILE A 144 -4.42 19.29 17.15
N ALA A 145 -4.51 20.59 16.85
CA ALA A 145 -5.27 21.52 17.67
C ALA A 145 -6.76 21.19 17.65
N HIS A 146 -7.30 20.93 16.46
CA HIS A 146 -8.69 20.54 16.25
C HIS A 146 -8.89 19.82 14.94
N VAL A 147 -9.68 18.74 14.94
CA VAL A 147 -10.15 18.08 13.72
C VAL A 147 -11.53 17.47 13.94
N ASP A 148 -12.45 17.76 13.04
CA ASP A 148 -13.76 17.14 13.01
C ASP A 148 -13.76 15.87 12.16
N GLN A 149 -14.44 14.86 12.66
CA GLN A 149 -14.82 13.65 11.97
C GLN A 149 -16.35 13.69 11.87
N THR A 150 -16.90 14.15 10.74
CA THR A 150 -18.33 14.32 10.53
C THR A 150 -18.79 13.35 9.46
N ASP A 151 -19.63 12.38 9.84
CA ASP A 151 -20.10 11.29 8.97
C ASP A 151 -18.93 10.64 8.18
N GLU A 152 -17.79 10.56 8.86
CA GLU A 152 -16.52 10.07 8.31
C GLU A 152 -16.06 8.82 9.05
N SER A 153 -15.64 7.79 8.33
CA SER A 153 -15.09 6.59 8.95
C SER A 153 -13.70 6.84 9.54
N ASP A 154 -13.34 6.07 10.58
CA ASP A 154 -12.00 6.17 11.20
C ASP A 154 -10.88 5.97 10.17
N LEU A 155 -11.06 5.01 9.25
CA LEU A 155 -10.08 4.77 8.19
C LEU A 155 -9.95 5.99 7.27
N HIS A 156 -11.05 6.65 6.92
CA HIS A 156 -11.03 7.83 6.06
C HIS A 156 -10.38 9.03 6.78
N LEU A 157 -10.74 9.28 8.03
CA LEU A 157 -10.09 10.29 8.88
C LEU A 157 -8.57 10.09 8.93
N LEU A 158 -8.12 8.89 9.29
CA LEU A 158 -6.69 8.56 9.37
C LEU A 158 -5.99 8.69 8.02
N THR A 159 -6.67 8.33 6.93
CA THR A 159 -6.19 8.48 5.56
C THR A 159 -5.95 9.94 5.22
N ARG A 160 -6.89 10.80 5.56
CA ARG A 160 -6.84 12.24 5.34
C ARG A 160 -5.68 12.87 6.12
N LEU A 161 -5.60 12.59 7.42
CA LEU A 161 -4.53 13.08 8.29
C LEU A 161 -3.16 12.60 7.83
N ALA A 162 -3.03 11.32 7.51
CA ALA A 162 -1.76 10.79 7.00
C ALA A 162 -1.32 11.46 5.70
N ARG A 163 -2.26 11.77 4.79
CA ARG A 163 -1.97 12.49 3.55
C ARG A 163 -1.42 13.89 3.82
N ASP A 164 -1.99 14.59 4.79
CA ASP A 164 -1.60 15.96 5.14
C ASP A 164 -0.20 16.03 5.76
N VAL A 165 0.25 14.97 6.42
CA VAL A 165 1.61 14.89 6.98
C VAL A 165 2.58 14.09 6.09
N GLY A 166 2.17 13.70 4.88
CA GLY A 166 3.02 12.91 3.96
C GLY A 166 3.29 11.48 4.44
N ALA A 167 2.37 10.93 5.21
CA ALA A 167 2.42 9.59 5.75
C ALA A 167 1.49 8.62 5.00
N MET A 168 1.56 7.36 5.38
CA MET A 168 0.61 6.32 5.03
C MET A 168 0.02 5.70 6.31
N VAL A 169 -1.21 5.20 6.23
CA VAL A 169 -1.81 4.37 7.26
C VAL A 169 -2.27 3.06 6.65
N LYS A 170 -2.00 1.95 7.33
CA LYS A 170 -2.42 0.61 6.88
C LYS A 170 -2.66 -0.29 8.10
N PRO A 171 -3.80 -0.98 8.19
CA PRO A 171 -3.95 -2.07 9.16
C PRO A 171 -3.15 -3.29 8.67
N VAL A 172 -2.30 -3.86 9.52
CA VAL A 172 -1.44 -5.02 9.20
C VAL A 172 -1.32 -5.91 10.42
N ALA A 173 -1.67 -7.19 10.29
CA ALA A 173 -1.43 -8.23 11.31
C ALA A 173 -1.85 -7.82 12.75
N GLY A 174 -3.01 -7.18 12.90
CA GLY A 174 -3.51 -6.72 14.21
C GLY A 174 -2.94 -5.38 14.69
N TYR A 175 -2.11 -4.74 13.88
CA TYR A 175 -1.60 -3.39 14.11
C TYR A 175 -2.26 -2.38 13.19
N LEU A 176 -2.47 -1.17 13.68
CA LEU A 176 -2.77 0.01 12.87
C LEU A 176 -1.46 0.81 12.72
N VAL A 177 -0.85 0.70 11.55
CA VAL A 177 0.48 1.26 11.26
C VAL A 177 0.33 2.61 10.58
N MET A 178 0.99 3.66 11.09
CA MET A 178 1.11 4.96 10.43
C MET A 178 2.58 5.38 10.38
N VAL A 179 3.13 5.47 9.17
CA VAL A 179 4.56 5.78 8.95
C VAL A 179 4.74 6.80 7.82
N PRO A 180 5.83 7.57 7.80
CA PRO A 180 6.13 8.46 6.69
C PRO A 180 6.23 7.69 5.37
N ARG A 181 5.63 8.21 4.31
CA ARG A 181 5.64 7.59 2.99
C ARG A 181 7.00 7.79 2.31
N GLY A 182 7.51 6.74 1.67
CA GLY A 182 8.72 6.80 0.85
C GLY A 182 10.03 6.76 1.63
N GLU A 183 9.99 6.59 2.97
CA GLU A 183 11.20 6.43 3.78
C GLU A 183 11.66 4.97 3.86
N ALA A 184 10.81 4.02 3.44
CA ALA A 184 11.05 2.58 3.54
C ALA A 184 11.55 2.16 4.92
N LYS A 185 10.84 2.62 5.94
CA LYS A 185 11.07 2.25 7.34
C LYS A 185 9.89 1.43 7.85
N SER A 186 10.20 0.48 8.72
CA SER A 186 9.17 -0.23 9.49
C SER A 186 8.51 0.73 10.49
N ALA A 187 7.39 0.32 11.08
CA ALA A 187 6.74 1.08 12.15
C ALA A 187 7.63 1.30 13.39
N THR A 188 8.66 0.47 13.56
CA THR A 188 9.67 0.61 14.63
C THR A 188 10.84 1.53 14.26
N GLY A 189 10.78 2.18 13.08
CA GLY A 189 11.83 3.08 12.59
C GLY A 189 13.04 2.37 11.95
N GLN A 190 13.05 1.05 11.90
CA GLN A 190 14.13 0.30 11.24
C GLN A 190 13.99 0.41 9.72
N SER A 191 15.10 0.63 9.03
CA SER A 191 15.13 0.61 7.56
C SER A 191 14.73 -0.77 7.05
N LEU A 192 13.81 -0.81 6.08
CA LEU A 192 13.50 -2.04 5.37
C LEU A 192 14.73 -2.49 4.56
N PRO A 193 14.96 -3.80 4.39
CA PRO A 193 16.11 -4.29 3.65
C PRO A 193 16.11 -3.75 2.22
N LEU A 194 17.27 -3.25 1.79
CA LEU A 194 17.48 -2.83 0.42
C LEU A 194 17.69 -4.07 -0.45
N MET A 195 16.81 -4.29 -1.41
CA MET A 195 16.98 -5.37 -2.39
C MET A 195 17.62 -4.83 -3.67
N THR A 196 18.69 -5.47 -4.13
CA THR A 196 19.30 -5.15 -5.42
C THR A 196 18.63 -5.99 -6.51
N ILE A 197 18.21 -5.32 -7.57
CA ILE A 197 17.63 -5.93 -8.78
C ILE A 197 18.60 -5.70 -9.94
N THR A 198 19.09 -6.77 -10.51
CA THR A 198 20.04 -6.76 -11.65
C THR A 198 19.32 -6.99 -12.97
N ALA A 199 19.91 -6.54 -14.08
CA ALA A 199 19.30 -6.59 -15.40
C ALA A 199 18.87 -8.01 -15.83
N ASP A 200 19.60 -9.05 -15.42
CA ASP A 200 19.30 -10.46 -15.71
C ASP A 200 18.03 -10.99 -15.04
N GLN A 201 17.58 -10.34 -13.95
CA GLN A 201 16.32 -10.66 -13.26
C GLN A 201 15.11 -10.00 -13.90
N ILE A 202 15.34 -9.00 -14.79
CA ILE A 202 14.29 -8.16 -15.38
C ILE A 202 13.86 -8.76 -16.72
N LYS A 203 12.58 -9.16 -16.80
CA LYS A 203 11.97 -9.60 -18.06
C LYS A 203 11.53 -8.42 -18.93
N GLN A 204 11.03 -7.37 -18.30
CA GLN A 204 10.54 -6.17 -18.98
C GLN A 204 10.66 -4.97 -18.06
N HIS A 205 11.00 -3.82 -18.62
CA HIS A 205 10.99 -2.55 -17.92
C HIS A 205 10.31 -1.46 -18.73
N HIS A 206 9.70 -0.52 -18.02
CA HIS A 206 9.12 0.69 -18.59
C HIS A 206 9.37 1.84 -17.64
N VAL A 207 9.95 2.93 -18.14
CA VAL A 207 10.15 4.15 -17.36
C VAL A 207 9.43 5.29 -18.06
N THR A 208 8.68 6.06 -17.31
CA THR A 208 8.01 7.26 -17.79
C THR A 208 8.51 8.46 -17.02
N GLN A 209 9.00 9.44 -17.76
CA GLN A 209 9.31 10.76 -17.22
C GLN A 209 8.31 11.74 -17.77
N THR A 210 7.56 12.40 -16.90
CA THR A 210 6.50 13.33 -17.29
C THR A 210 6.88 14.74 -16.86
N GLU A 211 7.03 15.65 -17.82
CA GLU A 211 7.24 17.09 -17.55
C GLU A 211 5.91 17.84 -17.36
N ALA A 212 4.83 17.34 -17.92
CA ALA A 212 3.52 17.98 -17.89
C ALA A 212 2.94 18.00 -16.47
N ARG A 213 2.72 19.20 -15.93
CA ARG A 213 2.16 19.54 -14.61
C ARG A 213 3.14 19.51 -13.45
N GLN A 214 4.40 19.83 -13.68
CA GLN A 214 5.30 20.12 -12.57
C GLN A 214 4.88 21.43 -11.90
N TYR A 215 4.57 21.33 -10.62
CA TYR A 215 4.48 22.45 -9.73
C TYR A 215 5.75 22.46 -8.88
N ASP A 216 6.43 23.61 -8.87
CA ASP A 216 7.67 23.80 -8.13
C ASP A 216 7.39 24.37 -6.74
N ALA A 217 6.16 24.85 -6.54
CA ALA A 217 5.68 25.40 -5.28
C ALA A 217 4.22 25.00 -5.00
N VAL A 218 3.87 24.97 -3.71
CA VAL A 218 2.50 24.72 -3.24
C VAL A 218 2.12 25.82 -2.27
N ILE A 219 0.96 26.44 -2.50
CA ILE A 219 0.31 27.35 -1.55
C ILE A 219 -0.86 26.61 -0.90
N THR A 220 -0.84 26.59 0.43
CA THR A 220 -1.95 26.17 1.29
C THR A 220 -2.40 27.36 2.11
N TYR A 221 -3.56 27.24 2.73
CA TYR A 221 -4.14 28.32 3.51
C TYR A 221 -4.50 27.83 4.90
N TRP A 222 -4.42 28.73 5.88
CA TRP A 222 -4.93 28.49 7.23
C TRP A 222 -5.77 29.69 7.68
N HIS A 223 -6.63 29.48 8.67
CA HIS A 223 -7.45 30.53 9.23
C HIS A 223 -6.85 31.05 10.53
N ASP A 224 -6.39 32.27 10.50
CA ASP A 224 -5.90 32.94 11.70
C ASP A 224 -7.08 33.42 12.53
N THR A 225 -7.30 32.79 13.66
CA THR A 225 -8.41 33.11 14.58
C THR A 225 -8.22 34.44 15.30
N GLN A 226 -6.99 34.96 15.41
CA GLN A 226 -6.72 36.25 16.05
C GLN A 226 -7.08 37.42 15.13
N THR A 227 -6.74 37.29 13.85
CA THR A 227 -7.00 38.35 12.85
C THR A 227 -8.28 38.10 12.04
N ALA A 228 -8.93 36.95 12.22
CA ALA A 228 -10.08 36.48 11.44
C ALA A 228 -9.82 36.47 9.92
N LYS A 229 -8.57 36.26 9.50
CA LYS A 229 -8.16 36.25 8.09
C LYS A 229 -7.67 34.87 7.64
N ARG A 230 -7.85 34.65 6.36
CA ARG A 230 -7.26 33.50 5.67
C ARG A 230 -5.85 33.87 5.23
N GLU A 231 -4.84 33.24 5.85
CA GLU A 231 -3.43 33.45 5.59
C GLU A 231 -2.86 32.34 4.67
N ALA A 232 -1.93 32.72 3.81
CA ALA A 232 -1.29 31.79 2.87
C ALA A 232 0.06 31.32 3.38
N VAL A 233 0.36 30.04 3.17
CA VAL A 233 1.67 29.45 3.40
C VAL A 233 2.18 28.87 2.09
N GLN A 234 3.29 29.37 1.59
CA GLN A 234 3.96 28.85 0.40
C GLN A 234 5.17 28.00 0.77
N VAL A 235 5.34 26.88 0.06
CA VAL A 235 6.51 26.01 0.10
C VAL A 235 7.02 25.81 -1.33
N GLY A 236 8.31 26.06 -1.55
CA GLY A 236 8.91 26.03 -2.88
C GLY A 236 8.80 27.35 -3.62
N GLU A 237 9.45 27.44 -4.78
CA GLU A 237 9.48 28.61 -5.66
C GLU A 237 9.25 28.16 -7.10
N GLY A 238 8.62 29.01 -7.94
CA GLY A 238 8.33 28.71 -9.34
C GLY A 238 6.85 28.53 -9.63
N ARG A 239 6.47 27.54 -10.42
CA ARG A 239 5.05 27.27 -10.76
C ARG A 239 4.28 26.79 -9.54
N VAL A 240 3.21 27.52 -9.20
CA VAL A 240 2.46 27.33 -7.95
C VAL A 240 1.20 26.49 -8.16
N PHE A 241 1.04 25.49 -7.30
CA PHE A 241 -0.25 24.82 -7.06
C PHE A 241 -0.95 25.45 -5.87
N MET A 242 -2.18 25.89 -6.03
CA MET A 242 -3.00 26.45 -4.95
C MET A 242 -3.96 25.38 -4.41
N SER A 243 -3.82 25.04 -3.13
CA SER A 243 -4.77 24.16 -2.42
C SER A 243 -6.07 24.91 -2.16
N ARG A 244 -7.20 24.22 -2.36
CA ARG A 244 -8.52 24.77 -1.99
C ARG A 244 -8.84 24.60 -0.50
N HIS A 245 -8.14 23.69 0.16
CA HIS A 245 -8.37 23.37 1.57
C HIS A 245 -7.75 24.45 2.47
N THR A 246 -8.47 24.80 3.55
CA THR A 246 -7.98 25.70 4.60
C THR A 246 -7.72 24.90 5.86
N TYR A 247 -6.55 25.01 6.42
CA TYR A 247 -6.12 24.29 7.63
C TYR A 247 -6.37 25.11 8.88
N ALA A 248 -6.33 24.46 10.04
CA ALA A 248 -6.61 25.09 11.32
C ALA A 248 -5.49 26.06 11.75
N ASP A 249 -4.24 25.76 11.40
CA ASP A 249 -3.05 26.55 11.78
C ASP A 249 -1.97 26.54 10.70
N ALA A 250 -0.99 27.45 10.87
CA ALA A 250 0.11 27.62 9.91
C ALA A 250 1.03 26.38 9.82
N THR A 251 1.22 25.64 10.91
CA THR A 251 2.09 24.47 10.96
C THR A 251 1.51 23.33 10.15
N THR A 252 0.23 23.04 10.34
CA THR A 252 -0.55 22.05 9.59
C THR A 252 -0.58 22.41 8.11
N ALA A 253 -0.86 23.67 7.77
CA ALA A 253 -0.85 24.17 6.39
C ALA A 253 0.52 23.95 5.73
N ARG A 254 1.62 24.26 6.43
CA ARG A 254 2.99 24.08 5.93
C ARG A 254 3.33 22.60 5.72
N SER A 255 2.93 21.72 6.62
CA SER A 255 3.15 20.30 6.52
C SER A 255 2.42 19.70 5.30
N ALA A 256 1.17 20.09 5.09
CA ALA A 256 0.38 19.69 3.94
C ALA A 256 0.97 20.23 2.61
N ALA A 257 1.47 21.47 2.60
CA ALA A 257 2.15 22.03 1.43
C ALA A 257 3.42 21.24 1.08
N LYS A 258 4.25 20.90 2.07
CA LYS A 258 5.45 20.05 1.89
C LYS A 258 5.08 18.66 1.37
N ALA A 259 4.10 18.02 1.99
CA ALA A 259 3.64 16.68 1.58
C ALA A 259 3.15 16.69 0.11
N LYS A 260 2.40 17.71 -0.27
CA LYS A 260 1.88 17.86 -1.64
C LYS A 260 2.98 18.12 -2.65
N LEU A 261 3.96 18.99 -2.30
CA LEU A 261 5.10 19.25 -3.16
C LEU A 261 5.96 18.00 -3.38
N HIS A 262 6.21 17.21 -2.34
CA HIS A 262 6.89 15.92 -2.46
C HIS A 262 6.08 14.92 -3.32
N GLN A 263 4.75 14.93 -3.23
CA GLN A 263 3.91 14.13 -4.10
C GLN A 263 4.12 14.49 -5.59
N PHE A 264 4.16 15.78 -5.92
CA PHE A 264 4.41 16.23 -7.30
C PHE A 264 5.80 15.81 -7.79
N LYS A 265 6.84 15.99 -6.98
CA LYS A 265 8.21 15.59 -7.33
C LYS A 265 8.32 14.09 -7.63
N ARG A 266 7.67 13.24 -6.84
CA ARG A 266 7.67 11.77 -7.05
C ARG A 266 6.91 11.34 -8.31
N SER A 267 5.88 12.06 -8.72
CA SER A 267 5.08 11.71 -9.90
C SER A 267 5.78 11.98 -11.24
N VAL A 268 6.94 12.66 -11.23
CA VAL A 268 7.70 13.00 -12.42
C VAL A 268 8.34 11.79 -13.09
N LEU A 269 8.82 10.85 -12.28
CA LEU A 269 9.50 9.65 -12.77
C LEU A 269 8.83 8.42 -12.19
N GLN A 270 8.39 7.53 -13.06
CA GLN A 270 7.73 6.27 -12.68
C GLN A 270 8.44 5.11 -13.37
N LEU A 271 8.71 4.07 -12.62
CA LEU A 271 9.34 2.84 -13.09
C LEU A 271 8.39 1.67 -12.91
N SER A 272 8.17 0.90 -13.98
CA SER A 272 7.49 -0.39 -13.93
C SER A 272 8.46 -1.47 -14.36
N LEU A 273 8.65 -2.50 -13.53
CA LEU A 273 9.48 -3.67 -13.83
C LEU A 273 8.65 -4.94 -13.74
N THR A 274 8.84 -5.83 -14.71
CA THR A 274 8.39 -7.22 -14.62
C THR A 274 9.61 -8.11 -14.44
N LEU A 275 9.65 -8.85 -13.34
CA LEU A 275 10.76 -9.66 -12.89
C LEU A 275 10.42 -11.15 -12.96
N ILE A 276 11.45 -11.99 -12.93
CA ILE A 276 11.29 -13.37 -12.45
C ILE A 276 10.70 -13.29 -11.04
N GLY A 277 9.80 -14.21 -10.69
CA GLY A 277 9.08 -14.16 -9.42
C GLY A 277 10.02 -14.00 -8.23
N ASN A 278 9.74 -13.01 -7.40
CA ASN A 278 10.44 -12.77 -6.13
C ASN A 278 9.39 -12.50 -5.03
N PRO A 279 9.08 -13.50 -4.20
CA PRO A 279 8.02 -13.39 -3.20
C PRO A 279 8.37 -12.48 -2.01
N ASN A 280 9.60 -12.00 -1.91
CA ASN A 280 10.05 -11.11 -0.84
C ASN A 280 9.87 -9.62 -1.16
N LEU A 281 9.51 -9.28 -2.40
CA LEU A 281 9.20 -7.89 -2.76
C LEU A 281 7.84 -7.50 -2.19
N MET A 282 7.78 -6.33 -1.56
CA MET A 282 6.57 -5.78 -0.95
C MET A 282 6.45 -4.28 -1.22
N ALA A 283 5.25 -3.76 -1.15
CA ALA A 283 5.02 -2.31 -1.22
C ALA A 283 5.75 -1.56 -0.09
N GLU A 284 6.16 -0.32 -0.36
CA GLU A 284 7.04 0.51 0.49
C GLU A 284 8.47 -0.02 0.64
N GLY A 285 8.81 -1.18 0.07
CA GLY A 285 10.18 -1.69 0.04
C GLY A 285 11.12 -0.81 -0.81
N LYS A 286 12.39 -0.73 -0.41
CA LYS A 286 13.45 -0.10 -1.23
C LYS A 286 14.12 -1.10 -2.13
N ILE A 287 14.32 -0.70 -3.38
CA ILE A 287 15.12 -1.46 -4.34
C ILE A 287 16.21 -0.58 -4.92
N ASN A 288 17.33 -1.21 -5.30
CA ASN A 288 18.37 -0.60 -6.10
C ASN A 288 18.49 -1.34 -7.43
N VAL A 289 18.19 -0.66 -8.53
CA VAL A 289 18.25 -1.23 -9.88
C VAL A 289 19.62 -0.98 -10.47
N THR A 290 20.24 -2.04 -11.02
CA THR A 290 21.58 -1.98 -11.61
C THR A 290 21.63 -2.72 -12.95
N GLY A 291 22.61 -2.33 -13.81
CA GLY A 291 22.84 -2.99 -15.11
C GLY A 291 21.96 -2.50 -16.24
N LEU A 292 21.15 -1.48 -16.02
CA LEU A 292 20.37 -0.79 -17.07
C LEU A 292 20.97 0.59 -17.37
N ARG A 293 20.24 1.40 -18.13
CA ARG A 293 20.66 2.78 -18.45
C ARG A 293 20.16 3.79 -17.42
N HIS A 294 20.78 4.98 -17.37
CA HIS A 294 20.20 6.15 -16.72
C HIS A 294 18.89 6.57 -17.44
N PRO A 295 17.78 6.95 -16.76
CA PRO A 295 17.66 7.14 -15.31
C PRO A 295 17.09 5.92 -14.56
N ILE A 296 17.11 4.71 -15.14
CA ILE A 296 16.52 3.50 -14.54
C ILE A 296 17.38 2.97 -13.38
N ASN A 297 18.72 3.02 -13.55
CA ASN A 297 19.65 2.63 -12.48
C ASN A 297 19.51 3.57 -11.28
N GLY A 298 19.55 2.99 -10.08
CA GLY A 298 19.49 3.73 -8.84
C GLY A 298 18.45 3.22 -7.87
N SER A 299 18.20 4.02 -6.83
CA SER A 299 17.28 3.67 -5.74
C SER A 299 15.84 4.05 -6.07
N TRP A 300 14.92 3.13 -5.74
CA TRP A 300 13.49 3.30 -5.94
C TRP A 300 12.72 2.82 -4.71
N VAL A 301 11.52 3.35 -4.51
CA VAL A 301 10.56 2.89 -3.52
C VAL A 301 9.37 2.28 -4.26
N ILE A 302 9.01 1.07 -3.88
CA ILE A 302 7.92 0.32 -4.51
C ILE A 302 6.58 0.89 -4.02
N GLU A 303 5.72 1.30 -4.94
CA GLU A 303 4.35 1.71 -4.63
C GLU A 303 3.36 0.54 -4.75
N ARG A 304 3.65 -0.41 -5.63
CA ARG A 304 2.78 -1.55 -5.89
C ARG A 304 3.58 -2.76 -6.28
N VAL A 305 3.19 -3.92 -5.75
CA VAL A 305 3.70 -5.24 -6.17
C VAL A 305 2.54 -6.08 -6.66
N VAL A 306 2.74 -6.78 -7.77
CA VAL A 306 1.81 -7.80 -8.28
C VAL A 306 2.59 -9.09 -8.46
N HIS A 307 2.30 -10.07 -7.63
CA HIS A 307 2.78 -11.44 -7.80
C HIS A 307 1.76 -12.22 -8.63
N GLN A 308 2.22 -12.91 -9.65
CA GLN A 308 1.36 -13.73 -10.50
C GLN A 308 1.99 -15.09 -10.77
N ILE A 309 1.25 -16.14 -10.48
CA ILE A 309 1.56 -17.53 -10.86
C ILE A 309 0.50 -17.97 -11.86
N ASN A 310 0.94 -18.48 -13.00
CA ASN A 310 0.08 -19.04 -14.06
C ASN A 310 0.87 -20.13 -14.83
N ASP A 311 0.36 -20.57 -15.98
CA ASP A 311 1.00 -21.52 -16.89
C ASP A 311 2.38 -21.07 -17.41
N GLN A 312 2.64 -19.75 -17.46
CA GLN A 312 3.93 -19.16 -17.88
C GLN A 312 4.95 -19.10 -16.72
N GLY A 313 4.55 -19.51 -15.53
CA GLY A 313 5.39 -19.54 -14.35
C GLY A 313 5.06 -18.45 -13.32
N PHE A 314 6.06 -18.10 -12.49
CA PHE A 314 5.94 -17.08 -11.46
C PHE A 314 6.63 -15.78 -11.91
N THR A 315 5.88 -14.70 -11.91
CA THR A 315 6.38 -13.34 -12.19
C THR A 315 6.02 -12.38 -11.05
N THR A 316 6.86 -11.37 -10.86
CA THR A 316 6.60 -10.25 -9.97
C THR A 316 6.70 -8.96 -10.76
N ARG A 317 5.62 -8.20 -10.80
CA ARG A 317 5.62 -6.85 -11.35
C ARG A 317 5.64 -5.85 -10.21
N ILE A 318 6.47 -4.83 -10.35
CA ILE A 318 6.53 -3.71 -9.41
C ILE A 318 6.31 -2.40 -10.17
N ASP A 319 5.61 -1.47 -9.52
CA ASP A 319 5.53 -0.08 -9.92
C ASP A 319 6.22 0.73 -8.81
N ALA A 320 7.18 1.57 -9.16
CA ALA A 320 8.07 2.24 -8.22
C ALA A 320 8.32 3.71 -8.61
N VAL A 321 8.66 4.50 -7.60
CA VAL A 321 8.95 5.93 -7.72
C VAL A 321 10.28 6.26 -7.04
N PRO A 322 10.91 7.41 -7.34
CA PRO A 322 12.10 7.84 -6.63
C PRO A 322 11.86 7.94 -5.11
N PRO A 323 12.88 7.65 -4.29
CA PRO A 323 12.78 7.84 -2.84
C PRO A 323 12.54 9.32 -2.49
N LYS A 324 12.13 9.58 -1.26
CA LYS A 324 12.05 10.93 -0.70
C LYS A 324 13.48 11.43 -0.42
N ASP A 325 13.83 12.59 -0.93
CA ASP A 325 15.07 13.31 -0.60
C ASP A 325 15.05 13.78 0.86
#